data_974ca01f98ebab9acdb2d1b1bc0a191a
#
_entry.id   974ca01f98ebab9acdb2d1b1bc0a191a
#
_cell.length_a   1.000
_cell.length_b   1.000
_cell.length_c   1.000
_cell.angle_alpha   90.00
_cell.angle_beta   90.00
_cell.angle_gamma   90.00
#
_symmetry.space_group_name_H-M   'P 1'
#
loop_
_entity.id
_entity.type
_entity.pdbx_description
1 polymer ?
#
loop_
_entity_poly.entity_id
_entity_poly.type
_entity_poly.pdbx_seq_one_letter_code
_entity_poly.pdbx_strand_id
1 'polypeptide(L)'
;YQRNLELSIARRYLGLAGAGNKLVIKKNWRLLAISGISLSQEKSTEGITSSLLYEIPIIFQFNFYQFRNPDIQISSNQSVYFSLSQKGRVRYNSTTTFSWQLIRYFYLNINPYTNYDSKPPAGSGSTFDFGIVVGLSYKF
;
A
#
# COMPACT_ATOMS: atom_id res chain seq x y z
N TYR A 1 -12.17 -2.97 7.65
CA TYR A 1 -12.15 -2.09 8.82
C TYR A 1 -10.72 -1.72 9.18
N GLN A 2 -10.41 -0.44 9.22
CA GLN A 2 -9.09 0.07 9.54
C GLN A 2 -9.21 1.17 10.61
N ARG A 3 -8.37 1.08 11.62
CA ARG A 3 -8.25 2.11 12.65
C ARG A 3 -6.81 2.61 12.71
N ASN A 4 -6.62 3.88 12.48
CA ASN A 4 -5.31 4.52 12.56
C ASN A 4 -5.43 5.85 13.31
N LEU A 5 -4.97 5.85 14.54
CA LEU A 5 -5.04 7.03 15.42
C LEU A 5 -3.99 8.09 15.08
N GLU A 6 -2.88 7.68 14.48
CA GLU A 6 -1.81 8.61 14.09
C GLU A 6 -2.26 9.57 13.00
N LEU A 7 -3.15 9.12 12.12
CA LEU A 7 -3.73 9.95 11.07
C LEU A 7 -5.08 10.55 11.46
N SER A 8 -5.40 10.56 12.75
CA SER A 8 -6.70 11.04 13.27
C SER A 8 -7.91 10.31 12.68
N ILE A 9 -7.71 9.08 12.23
CA ILE A 9 -8.76 8.24 11.66
C ILE A 9 -9.16 7.21 12.70
N ALA A 10 -10.34 7.37 13.31
CA ALA A 10 -10.86 6.42 14.28
C ALA A 10 -11.45 5.18 13.59
N ARG A 11 -12.09 5.37 12.45
CA ARG A 11 -12.70 4.29 11.66
C ARG A 11 -12.65 4.63 10.18
N ARG A 12 -12.36 3.62 9.39
CA ARG A 12 -12.48 3.70 7.94
C ARG A 12 -13.16 2.44 7.43
N TYR A 13 -14.23 2.62 6.69
CA TYR A 13 -14.88 1.55 5.96
C TYR A 13 -14.54 1.72 4.49
N LEU A 14 -13.99 0.69 3.88
CA LEU A 14 -13.56 0.72 2.50
C LEU A 14 -14.23 -0.40 1.70
N GLY A 15 -14.98 -0.01 0.68
CA GLY A 15 -15.48 -0.93 -0.35
C GLY A 15 -14.76 -0.67 -1.65
N LEU A 16 -14.26 -1.70 -2.30
CA LEU A 16 -13.52 -1.62 -3.55
C LEU A 16 -14.12 -2.54 -4.59
N ALA A 17 -14.43 -2.00 -5.76
CA ALA A 17 -14.83 -2.77 -6.94
C ALA A 17 -13.98 -2.31 -8.12
N GLY A 18 -13.37 -3.25 -8.83
CA GLY A 18 -12.49 -2.89 -9.93
C GLY A 18 -12.14 -4.06 -10.81
N ALA A 19 -11.42 -3.76 -11.87
CA ALA A 19 -10.89 -4.74 -12.81
C ALA A 19 -9.38 -4.56 -12.92
N GLY A 20 -8.68 -5.67 -13.09
CA GLY A 20 -7.24 -5.68 -13.23
C GLY A 20 -6.81 -6.36 -14.52
N ASN A 21 -5.72 -5.88 -15.07
CA ASN A 21 -5.07 -6.49 -16.22
C ASN A 21 -3.61 -6.83 -15.89
N LYS A 22 -3.19 -7.98 -16.38
CA LYS A 22 -1.81 -8.39 -16.32
C LYS A 22 -1.06 -7.71 -17.45
N LEU A 23 -0.22 -6.71 -17.14
CA LEU A 23 0.52 -5.96 -18.14
C LEU A 23 1.69 -6.77 -18.70
N VAL A 24 2.43 -7.44 -17.82
CA VAL A 24 3.58 -8.26 -18.20
C VAL A 24 3.62 -9.51 -17.34
N ILE A 25 3.77 -10.66 -17.97
CA ILE A 25 4.06 -11.92 -17.28
C ILE A 25 5.27 -12.53 -17.96
N LYS A 26 6.38 -12.63 -17.24
CA LYS A 26 7.58 -13.32 -17.68
C LYS A 26 7.95 -14.41 -16.68
N LYS A 27 8.95 -15.21 -17.01
CA LYS A 27 9.39 -16.35 -16.21
C LYS A 27 9.70 -15.95 -14.74
N ASN A 28 10.33 -14.78 -14.54
CA ASN A 28 10.82 -14.36 -13.24
C ASN A 28 10.11 -13.13 -12.67
N TRP A 29 9.27 -12.46 -13.45
CA TRP A 29 8.61 -11.26 -12.97
C TRP A 29 7.21 -11.06 -13.55
N ARG A 30 6.37 -10.38 -12.80
CA ARG A 30 5.00 -10.07 -13.17
C ARG A 30 4.69 -8.62 -12.83
N LEU A 31 3.97 -7.96 -13.70
CA LEU A 31 3.41 -6.64 -13.45
C LEU A 31 1.91 -6.68 -13.69
N LEU A 32 1.16 -6.29 -12.68
CA LEU A 32 -0.29 -6.25 -12.68
C LEU A 32 -0.75 -4.82 -12.44
N ALA A 33 -1.73 -4.36 -13.18
CA ALA A 33 -2.39 -3.07 -12.93
C ALA A 33 -3.87 -3.31 -12.67
N ILE A 34 -4.37 -2.67 -11.62
CA ILE A 34 -5.75 -2.75 -11.19
C ILE A 34 -6.31 -1.33 -11.07
N SER A 35 -7.48 -1.09 -11.61
CA SER A 35 -8.20 0.17 -11.44
C SER A 35 -9.67 -0.12 -11.20
N GLY A 36 -10.36 0.80 -10.54
CA GLY A 36 -11.76 0.61 -10.22
C GLY A 36 -12.37 1.83 -9.55
N ILE A 37 -13.39 1.59 -8.75
CA ILE A 37 -14.04 2.60 -7.93
C ILE A 37 -14.00 2.12 -6.49
N SER A 38 -13.59 2.98 -5.59
CA SER A 38 -13.65 2.70 -4.16
C SER A 38 -14.59 3.66 -3.46
N LEU A 39 -15.29 3.12 -2.47
CA LEU A 39 -16.15 3.88 -1.57
C LEU A 39 -15.56 3.76 -0.18
N SER A 40 -15.32 4.89 0.47
CA SER A 40 -14.82 4.89 1.84
C SER A 40 -15.59 5.87 2.72
N GLN A 41 -15.74 5.52 3.97
CA GLN A 41 -16.27 6.39 4.99
C GLN A 41 -15.26 6.46 6.13
N GLU A 42 -14.86 7.66 6.49
CA GLU A 42 -13.91 7.93 7.55
C GLU A 42 -14.61 8.61 8.71
N LYS A 43 -14.30 8.18 9.93
CA LYS A 43 -14.73 8.83 11.16
C LYS A 43 -13.50 9.31 11.91
N SER A 44 -13.43 10.60 12.22
CA SER A 44 -12.30 11.13 12.95
C SER A 44 -12.31 10.70 14.42
N THR A 45 -11.17 10.86 15.10
CA THR A 45 -11.05 10.58 16.53
C THR A 45 -11.92 11.49 17.39
N GLU A 46 -12.29 12.66 16.89
CA GLU A 46 -13.16 13.62 17.55
C GLU A 46 -14.66 13.29 17.45
N GLY A 47 -14.98 12.16 16.77
CA GLY A 47 -16.36 11.73 16.59
C GLY A 47 -17.08 12.35 15.38
N ILE A 48 -16.42 13.22 14.64
CA ILE A 48 -16.96 13.82 13.42
C ILE A 48 -16.91 12.79 12.30
N THR A 49 -18.07 12.42 11.78
CA THR A 49 -18.15 11.51 10.63
C THR A 49 -18.02 12.32 9.35
N SER A 50 -17.00 12.03 8.56
CA SER A 50 -16.90 12.62 7.22
C SER A 50 -17.92 11.98 6.29
N SER A 51 -18.26 12.72 5.24
CA SER A 51 -19.13 12.21 4.17
C SER A 51 -18.49 11.02 3.46
N LEU A 52 -19.32 10.25 2.76
CA LEU A 52 -18.85 9.15 1.93
C LEU A 52 -17.88 9.66 0.88
N LEU A 53 -16.71 9.04 0.80
CA LEU A 53 -15.66 9.40 -0.14
C LEU A 53 -15.68 8.44 -1.33
N TYR A 54 -15.73 9.00 -2.52
CA TYR A 54 -15.63 8.28 -3.78
C TYR A 54 -14.23 8.50 -4.33
N GLU A 55 -13.52 7.43 -4.63
CA GLU A 55 -12.15 7.49 -5.12
C GLU A 55 -11.93 6.54 -6.28
N ILE A 56 -11.02 6.91 -7.18
CA ILE A 56 -10.56 6.02 -8.24
C ILE A 56 -9.19 5.51 -7.83
N PRO A 57 -9.07 4.23 -7.44
CA PRO A 57 -7.77 3.63 -7.17
C PRO A 57 -7.08 3.21 -8.45
N ILE A 58 -5.77 3.39 -8.49
CA ILE A 58 -4.89 2.78 -9.48
C ILE A 58 -3.82 2.04 -8.70
N ILE A 59 -3.76 0.73 -8.88
CA ILE A 59 -2.87 -0.13 -8.11
C ILE A 59 -1.95 -0.86 -9.07
N PHE A 60 -0.64 -0.78 -8.83
CA PHE A 60 0.36 -1.53 -9.54
C PHE A 60 0.99 -2.54 -8.59
N GLN A 61 1.03 -3.79 -9.01
CA GLN A 61 1.69 -4.87 -8.28
C GLN A 61 2.82 -5.43 -9.13
N PHE A 62 4.01 -5.36 -8.58
CA PHE A 62 5.21 -5.89 -9.21
C PHE A 62 5.78 -7.02 -8.35
N ASN A 63 6.07 -8.16 -8.96
CA ASN A 63 6.68 -9.30 -8.30
C ASN A 63 7.84 -9.82 -9.13
N PHE A 64 8.97 -9.99 -8.50
CA PHE A 64 10.17 -10.56 -9.08
C PHE A 64 10.67 -11.70 -8.21
N TYR A 65 11.05 -12.81 -8.84
CA TYR A 65 11.53 -14.00 -8.15
C TYR A 65 12.78 -14.53 -8.85
N GLN A 66 13.82 -14.80 -8.07
CA GLN A 66 14.99 -15.52 -8.48
C GLN A 66 15.25 -16.66 -7.50
N PHE A 67 15.11 -17.90 -7.94
CA PHE A 67 15.22 -19.09 -7.08
C PHE A 67 16.57 -19.79 -7.21
N ARG A 68 17.58 -19.12 -7.69
CA ARG A 68 18.95 -19.65 -7.77
C ARG A 68 19.83 -18.87 -6.83
N ASN A 69 20.81 -19.54 -6.24
CA ASN A 69 21.75 -18.94 -5.29
C ASN A 69 22.34 -17.61 -5.77
N PRO A 70 22.05 -16.48 -5.06
CA PRO A 70 21.14 -16.37 -3.90
C PRO A 70 19.66 -16.27 -4.33
N ASP A 71 18.74 -16.78 -3.51
CA ASP A 71 17.32 -16.54 -3.70
C ASP A 71 17.00 -15.07 -3.44
N ILE A 72 16.35 -14.43 -4.39
CA ILE A 72 15.91 -13.03 -4.28
C ILE A 72 14.43 -12.96 -4.62
N GLN A 73 13.66 -12.31 -3.76
CA GLN A 73 12.24 -12.04 -3.97
C GLN A 73 11.99 -10.56 -3.76
N ILE A 74 11.35 -9.92 -4.72
CA ILE A 74 10.94 -8.52 -4.63
C ILE A 74 9.45 -8.47 -4.92
N SER A 75 8.69 -7.88 -4.00
CA SER A 75 7.26 -7.63 -4.16
C SER A 75 6.98 -6.17 -3.86
N SER A 76 6.37 -5.46 -4.79
CA SER A 76 6.06 -4.05 -4.62
C SER A 76 4.60 -3.78 -4.97
N ASN A 77 3.90 -3.12 -4.06
CA ASN A 77 2.55 -2.65 -4.25
C ASN A 77 2.54 -1.12 -4.22
N GLN A 78 2.09 -0.52 -5.29
CA GLN A 78 1.97 0.93 -5.42
C GLN A 78 0.51 1.26 -5.66
N SER A 79 -0.09 2.08 -4.81
CA SER A 79 -1.51 2.43 -4.88
C SER A 79 -1.67 3.94 -4.86
N VAL A 80 -2.39 4.48 -5.83
CA VAL A 80 -2.75 5.89 -5.90
C VAL A 80 -4.27 5.98 -5.91
N TYR A 81 -4.81 6.87 -5.08
CA TYR A 81 -6.25 7.08 -4.96
C TYR A 81 -6.56 8.55 -5.29
N PHE A 82 -7.34 8.76 -6.35
CA PHE A 82 -7.82 10.08 -6.72
C PHE A 82 -9.24 10.28 -6.19
N SER A 83 -9.43 11.26 -5.33
CA SER A 83 -10.74 11.53 -4.75
C SER A 83 -11.64 12.26 -5.74
N LEU A 84 -12.85 11.75 -5.92
CA LEU A 84 -13.92 12.41 -6.70
C LEU A 84 -14.77 13.32 -5.84
N SER A 85 -14.93 13.01 -4.55
CA SER A 85 -15.77 13.77 -3.62
C SER A 85 -15.03 14.93 -2.97
N GLN A 86 -13.73 14.80 -2.74
CA GLN A 86 -12.87 15.87 -2.26
C GLN A 86 -11.91 16.30 -3.35
N LYS A 87 -12.24 17.37 -4.02
CA LYS A 87 -11.47 17.88 -5.15
C LYS A 87 -10.02 18.17 -4.76
N GLY A 88 -9.08 17.60 -5.50
CA GLY A 88 -7.66 17.78 -5.29
C GLY A 88 -7.04 16.89 -4.21
N ARG A 89 -7.80 15.98 -3.58
CA ARG A 89 -7.24 15.02 -2.65
C ARG A 89 -6.65 13.84 -3.40
N VAL A 90 -5.38 13.55 -3.15
CA VAL A 90 -4.67 12.39 -3.68
C VAL A 90 -4.02 11.66 -2.52
N ARG A 91 -4.23 10.34 -2.46
CA ARG A 91 -3.56 9.47 -1.50
C ARG A 91 -2.64 8.51 -2.25
N TYR A 92 -1.48 8.27 -1.69
CA TYR A 92 -0.49 7.35 -2.24
C TYR A 92 -0.01 6.41 -1.15
N ASN A 93 -0.06 5.12 -1.42
CA ASN A 93 0.47 4.09 -0.53
C ASN A 93 1.46 3.24 -1.31
N SER A 94 2.63 3.04 -0.74
CA SER A 94 3.66 2.19 -1.30
C SER A 94 4.14 1.20 -0.25
N THR A 95 4.22 -0.06 -0.62
CA THR A 95 4.80 -1.10 0.21
C THR A 95 5.67 -1.98 -0.68
N THR A 96 6.94 -2.12 -0.34
CA THR A 96 7.86 -2.99 -1.06
C THR A 96 8.46 -3.97 -0.07
N THR A 97 8.54 -5.22 -0.46
CA THR A 97 9.19 -6.28 0.28
C THR A 97 10.36 -6.79 -0.54
N PHE A 98 11.55 -6.74 0.03
CA PHE A 98 12.76 -7.29 -0.55
C PHE A 98 13.28 -8.39 0.37
N SER A 99 13.39 -9.61 -0.15
CA SER A 99 13.95 -10.75 0.58
C SER A 99 15.17 -11.28 -0.16
N TRP A 100 16.27 -11.37 0.54
CA TRP A 100 17.54 -11.84 0.00
C TRP A 100 18.12 -12.93 0.86
N GLN A 101 18.44 -14.05 0.25
CA GLN A 101 19.15 -15.14 0.92
C GLN A 101 20.63 -14.75 1.08
N LEU A 102 21.04 -14.53 2.31
CA LEU A 102 22.44 -14.20 2.62
C LEU A 102 23.33 -15.45 2.65
N ILE A 103 22.88 -16.44 3.40
CA ILE A 103 23.53 -17.77 3.50
C ILE A 103 22.43 -18.82 3.61
N ARG A 104 22.79 -20.06 3.51
CA ARG A 104 21.85 -21.17 3.62
C ARG A 104 20.99 -21.02 4.88
N TYR A 105 19.67 -20.98 4.72
CA TYR A 105 18.64 -20.81 5.75
C TYR A 105 18.45 -19.39 6.31
N PHE A 106 19.35 -18.43 6.05
CA PHE A 106 19.21 -17.06 6.52
C PHE A 106 18.80 -16.10 5.40
N TYR A 107 17.78 -15.30 5.67
CA TYR A 107 17.25 -14.32 4.73
C TYR A 107 17.22 -12.94 5.38
N LEU A 108 17.69 -11.95 4.64
CA LEU A 108 17.52 -10.53 4.98
C LEU A 108 16.23 -10.05 4.34
N ASN A 109 15.34 -9.46 5.15
CA ASN A 109 14.10 -8.89 4.70
C ASN A 109 14.14 -7.38 4.93
N ILE A 110 13.86 -6.61 3.88
CA ILE A 110 13.78 -5.16 3.93
C ILE A 110 12.41 -4.74 3.40
N ASN A 111 11.66 -4.01 4.21
CA ASN A 111 10.29 -3.61 3.89
C ASN A 111 10.14 -2.10 4.01
N PRO A 112 10.51 -1.33 2.98
CA PRO A 112 10.20 0.09 2.95
C PRO A 112 8.72 0.31 2.68
N TYR A 113 8.15 1.32 3.33
CA TYR A 113 6.78 1.74 3.11
C TYR A 113 6.68 3.26 3.08
N THR A 114 5.69 3.75 2.35
CA THR A 114 5.39 5.19 2.24
C THR A 114 3.89 5.37 2.17
N ASN A 115 3.37 6.28 2.97
CA ASN A 115 1.97 6.70 2.94
C ASN A 115 1.91 8.22 2.81
N TYR A 116 1.12 8.68 1.88
CA TYR A 116 0.92 10.11 1.63
C TYR A 116 -0.56 10.41 1.46
N ASP A 117 -1.01 11.50 2.06
CA ASP A 117 -2.37 12.04 1.88
C ASP A 117 -2.25 13.57 1.73
N SER A 118 -2.65 14.08 0.59
CA SER A 118 -2.56 15.52 0.30
C SER A 118 -3.50 16.38 1.15
N LYS A 119 -4.61 15.78 1.63
CA LYS A 119 -5.60 16.44 2.48
C LYS A 119 -6.06 15.50 3.58
N PRO A 120 -5.23 15.27 4.63
CA PRO A 120 -5.63 14.39 5.70
C PRO A 120 -6.82 14.97 6.48
N PRO A 121 -7.57 14.12 7.23
CA PRO A 121 -8.67 14.61 8.07
C PRO A 121 -8.23 15.71 9.03
N ALA A 122 -9.16 16.61 9.36
CA ALA A 122 -8.89 17.69 10.30
C ALA A 122 -8.37 17.13 11.64
N GLY A 123 -7.34 17.77 12.18
CA GLY A 123 -6.66 17.32 13.39
C GLY A 123 -5.49 16.38 13.16
N SER A 124 -5.26 15.93 11.92
CA SER A 124 -4.08 15.15 11.57
C SER A 124 -2.84 16.02 11.54
N GLY A 125 -1.76 15.58 12.18
CA GLY A 125 -0.48 16.28 12.18
C GLY A 125 0.44 15.92 11.02
N SER A 126 0.12 14.90 10.21
CA SER A 126 1.03 14.38 9.19
C SER A 126 0.33 14.10 7.88
N THR A 127 0.89 14.61 6.78
CA THR A 127 0.48 14.29 5.41
C THR A 127 1.35 13.20 4.78
N PHE A 128 2.49 12.92 5.35
CA PHE A 128 3.49 12.00 4.81
C PHE A 128 4.06 11.14 5.93
N ASP A 129 4.06 9.84 5.70
CA ASP A 129 4.64 8.86 6.61
C ASP A 129 5.46 7.86 5.80
N PHE A 130 6.67 7.59 6.25
CA PHE A 130 7.50 6.57 5.62
C PHE A 130 8.32 5.83 6.67
N GLY A 131 8.72 4.64 6.34
CA GLY A 131 9.60 3.87 7.20
C GLY A 131 10.23 2.70 6.46
N ILE A 132 11.19 2.10 7.12
CA ILE A 132 11.85 0.89 6.65
C ILE A 132 11.88 -0.09 7.80
N VAL A 133 11.35 -1.29 7.58
CA VAL A 133 11.46 -2.39 8.53
C VAL A 133 12.49 -3.38 7.99
N VAL A 134 13.51 -3.66 8.78
CA VAL A 134 14.55 -4.62 8.44
C VAL A 134 14.49 -5.80 9.40
N GLY A 135 14.52 -6.99 8.87
CA GLY A 135 14.45 -8.21 9.67
C GLY A 135 15.34 -9.31 9.12
N LEU A 136 15.68 -10.24 9.99
CA LEU A 136 16.34 -11.46 9.60
C LEU A 136 15.39 -12.64 9.87
N SER A 137 15.30 -13.55 8.93
CA SER A 137 14.53 -14.77 9.10
C SER A 137 15.39 -16.00 8.86
N TYR A 138 15.05 -17.05 9.58
CA TYR A 138 15.66 -18.36 9.44
C TYR A 138 14.62 -19.33 8.91
N LYS A 139 14.94 -19.96 7.79
CA LYS A 139 14.06 -20.95 7.14
C LYS A 139 14.84 -22.26 6.98
N PHE A 140 14.32 -23.34 7.52
CA PHE A 140 14.86 -24.71 7.35
C PHE A 140 13.96 -25.60 6.53
#